data_93c1fe17fb74a0665b67d657a5a8668c
#
_entry.id   93c1fe17fb74a0665b67d657a5a8668c
#
_cell.length_a   1.000
_cell.length_b   1.000
_cell.length_c   1.000
_cell.angle_alpha   90.00
_cell.angle_beta   90.00
_cell.angle_gamma   90.00
#
_symmetry.space_group_name_H-M   'P 1'
#
loop_
_entity.id
_entity.type
_entity.pdbx_description
1 polymer ?
#
loop_
_entity_poly.entity_id
_entity_poly.type
_entity_poly.pdbx_seq_one_letter_code
_entity_poly.pdbx_strand_id
1 'polypeptide(L)'
;MEKPEILGIALFPALVISTLIIALSCGPNPPFCPQGCTVEIVNPLDDITLGNPNSLEPSNRIQAFVTDPEGFAINDVRVRFSLSFAQQNSLVVDTNGDGVSDARALQLVDPDRCKPQPCDLIPISQWFQQGAFVDSPYTNLTDDRGVAEMIILISGKVSVDPATFEASLDNGSVDSFQFSVNSQ
;
A
#
# COMPACT_ATOMS: atom_id res chain seq x y z
N MET A 1 -14.99 -57.81 54.72
CA MET A 1 -15.73 -57.21 53.62
C MET A 1 -15.28 -55.78 53.46
N GLU A 2 -14.20 -55.57 52.73
CA GLU A 2 -13.63 -54.24 52.45
C GLU A 2 -14.16 -53.72 51.13
N LYS A 3 -14.62 -52.48 51.09
CA LYS A 3 -15.02 -51.77 49.88
C LYS A 3 -13.78 -51.15 49.23
N PRO A 4 -13.59 -51.25 47.92
CA PRO A 4 -12.55 -50.53 47.23
C PRO A 4 -12.97 -49.06 47.02
N GLU A 5 -12.07 -48.14 47.37
CA GLU A 5 -12.18 -46.71 47.09
C GLU A 5 -11.95 -46.46 45.61
N ILE A 6 -12.88 -45.70 45.03
CA ILE A 6 -12.78 -45.19 43.67
C ILE A 6 -12.04 -43.84 43.76
N LEU A 7 -10.74 -43.86 43.57
CA LEU A 7 -9.92 -42.64 43.43
C LEU A 7 -9.31 -42.67 42.04
N GLY A 8 -9.89 -41.94 41.05
CA GLY A 8 -9.26 -41.89 39.74
C GLY A 8 -9.98 -41.25 38.60
N ILE A 9 -10.91 -40.27 38.78
CA ILE A 9 -11.57 -39.62 37.64
C ILE A 9 -11.75 -38.13 37.86
N ALA A 10 -10.66 -37.39 38.15
CA ALA A 10 -10.75 -35.92 38.22
C ALA A 10 -9.60 -35.16 37.56
N LEU A 11 -8.63 -35.83 36.93
CA LEU A 11 -7.46 -35.17 36.37
C LEU A 11 -7.44 -34.97 34.84
N PHE A 12 -8.36 -35.58 34.10
CA PHE A 12 -8.39 -35.47 32.63
C PHE A 12 -9.07 -34.25 32.01
N PRO A 13 -10.11 -33.63 32.61
CA PRO A 13 -10.76 -32.51 31.95
C PRO A 13 -9.97 -31.19 31.99
N ALA A 14 -9.08 -30.98 32.96
CA ALA A 14 -8.32 -29.73 33.10
C ALA A 14 -7.23 -29.58 32.03
N LEU A 15 -6.63 -30.69 31.59
CA LEU A 15 -5.54 -30.66 30.59
C LEU A 15 -6.07 -30.40 29.18
N VAL A 16 -7.26 -30.88 28.84
CA VAL A 16 -7.88 -30.68 27.52
C VAL A 16 -8.36 -29.25 27.33
N ILE A 17 -8.81 -28.59 28.38
CA ILE A 17 -9.26 -27.19 28.31
C ILE A 17 -8.08 -26.24 28.15
N SER A 18 -6.92 -26.51 28.78
CA SER A 18 -5.72 -25.69 28.62
C SER A 18 -5.14 -25.76 27.21
N THR A 19 -5.18 -26.91 26.54
CA THR A 19 -4.70 -27.04 25.17
C THR A 19 -5.65 -26.40 24.15
N LEU A 20 -6.94 -26.37 24.43
CA LEU A 20 -7.92 -25.74 23.52
C LEU A 20 -7.85 -24.21 23.54
N ILE A 21 -7.50 -23.58 24.67
CA ILE A 21 -7.37 -22.12 24.78
C ILE A 21 -6.13 -21.63 24.04
N ILE A 22 -5.04 -22.40 23.98
CA ILE A 22 -3.82 -22.03 23.23
C ILE A 22 -4.06 -22.10 21.71
N ALA A 23 -4.92 -23.02 21.23
CA ALA A 23 -5.22 -23.15 19.81
C ALA A 23 -6.16 -22.05 19.26
N LEU A 24 -6.90 -21.35 20.11
CA LEU A 24 -7.83 -20.29 19.71
C LEU A 24 -7.18 -18.87 19.67
N SER A 25 -5.95 -18.73 20.16
CA SER A 25 -5.22 -17.44 20.16
C SER A 25 -4.32 -17.23 18.94
N CYS A 26 -4.16 -18.24 18.06
CA CYS A 26 -3.49 -18.08 16.76
C CYS A 26 -4.51 -17.77 15.66
N GLY A 27 -5.23 -16.66 15.77
CA GLY A 27 -5.78 -16.01 14.59
C GLY A 27 -4.62 -15.47 13.73
N PRO A 28 -4.78 -15.40 12.39
CA PRO A 28 -3.81 -14.68 11.57
C PRO A 28 -3.89 -13.21 11.95
N ASN A 29 -3.16 -12.82 13.00
CA ASN A 29 -2.82 -11.42 13.12
C ASN A 29 -2.00 -11.10 11.88
N PRO A 30 -2.36 -10.06 11.11
CA PRO A 30 -1.46 -9.57 10.07
C PRO A 30 -0.09 -9.36 10.74
N PRO A 31 1.02 -9.72 10.10
CA PRO A 31 2.32 -9.62 10.71
C PRO A 31 2.48 -8.19 11.22
N PHE A 32 2.49 -8.12 12.53
CA PHE A 32 2.70 -6.87 13.24
C PHE A 32 4.14 -6.47 12.94
N CYS A 33 4.32 -5.29 12.38
CA CYS A 33 5.66 -4.74 12.22
C CYS A 33 6.32 -4.70 13.62
N PRO A 34 7.38 -5.46 13.89
CA PRO A 34 8.06 -5.44 15.18
C PRO A 34 8.45 -4.01 15.54
N GLN A 35 8.57 -3.70 16.82
CA GLN A 35 9.09 -2.41 17.25
C GLN A 35 10.48 -2.21 16.61
N GLY A 36 10.62 -1.14 15.81
CA GLY A 36 11.86 -0.82 15.11
C GLY A 36 11.90 -1.13 13.63
N CYS A 37 10.83 -1.66 13.02
CA CYS A 37 10.75 -1.70 11.55
C CYS A 37 10.84 -0.31 10.96
N THR A 38 11.46 -0.23 9.80
CA THR A 38 11.62 1.00 9.02
C THR A 38 11.02 0.84 7.62
N VAL A 39 10.52 1.94 7.08
CA VAL A 39 10.14 2.05 5.68
C VAL A 39 11.10 3.00 4.96
N GLU A 40 11.50 2.64 3.75
CA GLU A 40 12.35 3.42 2.88
C GLU A 40 11.79 3.43 1.45
N ILE A 41 11.70 4.61 0.83
CA ILE A 41 11.34 4.76 -0.57
C ILE A 41 12.60 4.60 -1.41
N VAL A 42 12.66 3.54 -2.22
CA VAL A 42 13.89 3.17 -2.96
C VAL A 42 14.02 3.85 -4.32
N ASN A 43 12.95 4.43 -4.84
CA ASN A 43 12.93 5.10 -6.15
C ASN A 43 12.08 6.36 -6.12
N PRO A 44 12.49 7.41 -5.37
CA PRO A 44 11.79 8.69 -5.35
C PRO A 44 11.77 9.30 -6.75
N LEU A 45 10.73 10.09 -7.04
CA LEU A 45 10.65 10.84 -8.29
C LEU A 45 11.46 12.12 -8.21
N ASP A 46 12.14 12.43 -9.30
CA ASP A 46 12.69 13.76 -9.57
C ASP A 46 11.60 14.69 -10.11
N ASP A 47 11.92 15.99 -10.22
CA ASP A 47 11.05 16.96 -10.86
C ASP A 47 10.78 16.59 -12.33
N ILE A 48 9.52 16.66 -12.73
CA ILE A 48 9.05 16.20 -14.03
C ILE A 48 8.69 17.41 -14.90
N THR A 49 9.21 17.43 -16.12
CA THR A 49 8.80 18.40 -17.14
C THR A 49 8.08 17.66 -18.27
N LEU A 50 6.79 17.94 -18.42
CA LEU A 50 5.96 17.34 -19.45
C LEU A 50 6.04 18.16 -20.73
N GLY A 51 6.56 17.58 -21.79
CA GLY A 51 6.74 18.21 -23.10
C GLY A 51 5.46 18.33 -23.94
N ASN A 52 4.36 17.69 -23.51
CA ASN A 52 3.08 17.72 -24.20
C ASN A 52 1.95 17.82 -23.17
N PRO A 53 1.11 18.87 -23.19
CA PRO A 53 0.02 19.03 -22.23
C PRO A 53 -1.07 17.94 -22.29
N ASN A 54 -1.02 17.07 -23.28
CA ASN A 54 -1.94 15.92 -23.42
C ASN A 54 -1.28 14.59 -23.07
N SER A 55 -0.01 14.56 -22.67
CA SER A 55 0.64 13.33 -22.25
C SER A 55 0.18 12.93 -20.85
N LEU A 56 -0.11 11.65 -20.69
CA LEU A 56 -0.22 10.99 -19.40
C LEU A 56 1.07 10.22 -19.24
N GLU A 57 1.75 10.43 -18.11
CA GLU A 57 2.98 9.72 -17.74
C GLU A 57 2.63 8.63 -16.72
N PRO A 58 2.21 7.42 -17.17
CA PRO A 58 1.69 6.38 -16.28
C PRO A 58 2.76 5.61 -15.51
N SER A 59 4.03 5.79 -15.82
CA SER A 59 5.09 4.86 -15.41
C SER A 59 5.84 5.25 -14.13
N ASN A 60 5.31 6.16 -13.32
CA ASN A 60 5.95 6.55 -12.06
C ASN A 60 5.61 5.56 -10.95
N ARG A 61 6.25 4.39 -11.02
CA ARG A 61 6.11 3.34 -10.00
C ARG A 61 7.03 3.64 -8.84
N ILE A 62 6.45 3.79 -7.67
CA ILE A 62 7.13 4.02 -6.41
C ILE A 62 7.17 2.73 -5.63
N GLN A 63 8.31 2.40 -5.06
CA GLN A 63 8.52 1.22 -4.22
C GLN A 63 8.92 1.67 -2.82
N ALA A 64 8.21 1.15 -1.82
CA ALA A 64 8.54 1.30 -0.41
C ALA A 64 9.03 -0.04 0.13
N PHE A 65 10.23 -0.07 0.66
CA PHE A 65 10.87 -1.25 1.22
C PHE A 65 10.76 -1.23 2.74
N VAL A 66 10.31 -2.34 3.33
CA VAL A 66 10.14 -2.46 4.78
C VAL A 66 11.11 -3.51 5.31
N THR A 67 11.89 -3.11 6.31
CA THR A 67 12.86 -3.97 6.98
C THR A 67 12.66 -3.98 8.48
N ASP A 68 13.11 -5.07 9.12
CA ASP A 68 13.30 -5.15 10.56
C ASP A 68 14.57 -4.41 11.00
N PRO A 69 14.85 -4.29 12.32
CA PRO A 69 16.06 -3.64 12.83
C PRO A 69 17.37 -4.31 12.40
N GLU A 70 17.33 -5.57 12.00
CA GLU A 70 18.47 -6.34 11.50
C GLU A 70 18.67 -6.16 10.00
N GLY A 71 17.74 -5.47 9.30
CA GLY A 71 17.79 -5.19 7.86
C GLY A 71 17.17 -6.27 6.99
N PHE A 72 16.44 -7.24 7.56
CA PHE A 72 15.73 -8.25 6.78
C PHE A 72 14.38 -7.73 6.29
N ALA A 73 14.02 -8.08 5.06
CA ALA A 73 12.74 -7.76 4.46
C ALA A 73 11.56 -8.39 5.20
N ILE A 74 10.46 -7.67 5.35
CA ILE A 74 9.26 -8.16 6.03
C ILE A 74 8.08 -8.13 5.07
N ASN A 75 7.44 -9.29 4.86
CA ASN A 75 6.23 -9.43 4.04
C ASN A 75 4.95 -9.11 4.81
N ASP A 76 3.87 -8.89 4.09
CA ASP A 76 2.51 -8.62 4.58
C ASP A 76 2.40 -7.43 5.54
N VAL A 77 3.41 -6.56 5.61
CA VAL A 77 3.35 -5.33 6.40
C VAL A 77 2.50 -4.29 5.69
N ARG A 78 1.65 -3.64 6.45
CA ARG A 78 0.79 -2.58 5.94
C ARG A 78 1.58 -1.27 5.79
N VAL A 79 1.73 -0.82 4.54
CA VAL A 79 2.32 0.49 4.20
C VAL A 79 1.20 1.43 3.79
N ARG A 80 1.11 2.58 4.44
CA ARG A 80 0.19 3.66 4.07
C ARG A 80 0.91 4.63 3.14
N PHE A 81 0.37 4.83 1.96
CA PHE A 81 0.84 5.80 0.98
C PHE A 81 -0.05 7.05 0.99
N SER A 82 0.56 8.21 1.05
CA SER A 82 -0.16 9.47 0.90
C SER A 82 0.48 10.37 -0.15
N LEU A 83 -0.36 11.06 -0.90
CA LEU A 83 0.03 12.05 -1.90
C LEU A 83 -0.71 13.34 -1.59
N SER A 84 0.02 14.42 -1.37
CA SER A 84 -0.54 15.74 -1.06
C SER A 84 0.05 16.83 -1.95
N PHE A 85 -0.80 17.76 -2.42
CA PHE A 85 -0.42 18.93 -3.20
C PHE A 85 -1.50 20.01 -3.09
N ALA A 86 -1.14 21.26 -3.33
CA ALA A 86 -1.98 22.42 -2.99
C ALA A 86 -3.35 22.47 -3.69
N GLN A 87 -3.51 21.81 -4.85
CA GLN A 87 -4.72 21.88 -5.68
C GLN A 87 -5.44 20.55 -5.84
N GLN A 88 -5.24 19.64 -4.92
CA GLN A 88 -5.71 18.23 -5.02
C GLN A 88 -7.18 18.05 -5.40
N ASN A 89 -8.07 18.96 -5.00
CA ASN A 89 -9.50 18.84 -5.22
C ASN A 89 -10.02 19.48 -6.53
N SER A 90 -9.17 20.22 -7.24
CA SER A 90 -9.56 21.00 -8.43
C SER A 90 -8.99 20.47 -9.74
N LEU A 91 -8.04 19.52 -9.67
CA LEU A 91 -7.35 18.99 -10.83
C LEU A 91 -7.95 17.64 -11.23
N VAL A 92 -8.73 17.64 -12.32
CA VAL A 92 -9.39 16.45 -12.84
C VAL A 92 -9.06 16.25 -14.32
N VAL A 93 -9.01 15.01 -14.76
CA VAL A 93 -8.71 14.59 -16.13
C VAL A 93 -9.74 13.58 -16.62
N ASP A 94 -10.00 13.60 -17.91
CA ASP A 94 -10.77 12.58 -18.62
C ASP A 94 -9.79 11.50 -19.10
N THR A 95 -9.86 10.32 -18.48
CA THR A 95 -8.92 9.22 -18.76
C THR A 95 -9.39 8.27 -19.85
N ASN A 96 -10.68 8.32 -20.19
CA ASN A 96 -11.30 7.42 -21.17
C ASN A 96 -11.74 8.13 -22.47
N GLY A 97 -11.72 9.48 -22.49
CA GLY A 97 -12.06 10.28 -23.67
C GLY A 97 -13.55 10.47 -23.94
N ASP A 98 -14.42 10.26 -22.94
CA ASP A 98 -15.87 10.42 -23.08
C ASP A 98 -16.37 11.85 -22.79
N GLY A 99 -15.46 12.76 -22.43
CA GLY A 99 -15.75 14.14 -22.07
C GLY A 99 -16.12 14.36 -20.61
N VAL A 100 -16.09 13.32 -19.79
CA VAL A 100 -16.31 13.37 -18.33
C VAL A 100 -14.98 13.15 -17.62
N SER A 101 -14.73 13.95 -16.59
CA SER A 101 -13.51 13.81 -15.80
C SER A 101 -13.62 12.64 -14.83
N ASP A 102 -12.70 11.66 -14.94
CA ASP A 102 -12.71 10.41 -14.19
C ASP A 102 -11.68 10.38 -13.07
N ALA A 103 -10.57 11.07 -13.22
CA ALA A 103 -9.44 11.03 -12.32
C ALA A 103 -8.85 12.40 -12.06
N ARG A 104 -8.03 12.51 -11.03
CA ARG A 104 -7.26 13.72 -10.73
C ARG A 104 -6.00 13.76 -11.58
N ALA A 105 -5.46 14.98 -11.79
CA ALA A 105 -4.21 15.18 -12.53
C ALA A 105 -2.99 14.54 -11.87
N LEU A 106 -3.01 14.43 -10.54
CA LEU A 106 -2.08 13.64 -9.73
C LEU A 106 -2.91 12.69 -8.88
N GLN A 107 -2.74 11.39 -9.08
CA GLN A 107 -3.52 10.39 -8.35
C GLN A 107 -2.73 9.11 -8.12
N LEU A 108 -3.02 8.45 -6.99
CA LEU A 108 -2.50 7.14 -6.68
C LEU A 108 -3.23 6.05 -7.47
N VAL A 109 -2.47 5.08 -7.96
CA VAL A 109 -2.97 3.90 -8.65
C VAL A 109 -2.38 2.66 -8.00
N ASP A 110 -3.24 1.75 -7.56
CA ASP A 110 -2.86 0.46 -6.98
C ASP A 110 -2.49 -0.51 -8.11
N PRO A 111 -1.21 -0.91 -8.26
CA PRO A 111 -0.78 -1.80 -9.33
C PRO A 111 -1.38 -3.19 -9.23
N ASP A 112 -1.79 -3.63 -8.05
CA ASP A 112 -2.39 -4.96 -7.84
C ASP A 112 -3.79 -5.06 -8.46
N ARG A 113 -4.47 -3.95 -8.63
CA ARG A 113 -5.79 -3.90 -9.26
C ARG A 113 -5.74 -3.97 -10.79
N CYS A 114 -4.56 -3.80 -11.39
CA CYS A 114 -4.36 -4.02 -12.83
C CYS A 114 -4.17 -5.49 -13.20
N LYS A 115 -3.96 -6.38 -12.25
CA LYS A 115 -3.73 -7.82 -12.50
C LYS A 115 -4.87 -8.46 -13.31
N PRO A 116 -4.59 -9.42 -14.20
CA PRO A 116 -3.33 -10.20 -14.28
C PRO A 116 -2.19 -9.54 -15.08
N GLN A 117 -2.42 -8.41 -15.75
CA GLN A 117 -1.40 -7.69 -16.51
C GLN A 117 -0.86 -6.51 -15.68
N PRO A 118 0.42 -6.15 -15.81
CA PRO A 118 0.94 -4.90 -15.25
C PRO A 118 0.20 -3.68 -15.82
N CYS A 119 -0.01 -2.64 -15.00
CA CYS A 119 -0.70 -1.42 -15.43
C CYS A 119 -0.07 -0.80 -16.68
N ASP A 120 1.26 -0.81 -16.79
CA ASP A 120 2.02 -0.24 -17.91
C ASP A 120 1.71 -0.90 -19.26
N LEU A 121 1.15 -2.11 -19.26
CA LEU A 121 0.81 -2.88 -20.47
C LEU A 121 -0.65 -2.75 -20.91
N ILE A 122 -1.46 -2.01 -20.16
CA ILE A 122 -2.88 -1.82 -20.46
C ILE A 122 -3.23 -0.33 -20.55
N PRO A 123 -4.22 0.07 -21.35
CA PRO A 123 -4.68 1.46 -21.44
C PRO A 123 -5.21 1.99 -20.11
N ILE A 124 -5.02 3.28 -19.84
CA ILE A 124 -5.52 3.95 -18.62
C ILE A 124 -7.03 3.81 -18.45
N SER A 125 -7.81 3.75 -19.54
CA SER A 125 -9.25 3.46 -19.50
C SER A 125 -9.56 2.12 -18.83
N GLN A 126 -8.68 1.12 -18.95
CA GLN A 126 -8.84 -0.15 -18.23
C GLN A 126 -8.49 -0.02 -16.76
N TRP A 127 -7.54 0.84 -16.36
CA TRP A 127 -7.28 1.13 -14.95
C TRP A 127 -8.53 1.66 -14.25
N PHE A 128 -9.25 2.56 -14.91
CA PHE A 128 -10.53 3.07 -14.42
C PHE A 128 -11.57 1.96 -14.25
N GLN A 129 -11.77 1.13 -15.29
CA GLN A 129 -12.73 0.01 -15.25
C GLN A 129 -12.41 -1.02 -14.17
N GLN A 130 -11.13 -1.23 -13.86
CA GLN A 130 -10.67 -2.15 -12.83
C GLN A 130 -10.66 -1.52 -11.43
N GLY A 131 -11.01 -0.23 -11.31
CA GLY A 131 -10.98 0.50 -10.05
C GLY A 131 -9.57 0.63 -9.48
N ALA A 132 -8.55 0.71 -10.35
CA ALA A 132 -7.16 0.81 -9.93
C ALA A 132 -6.81 2.18 -9.32
N PHE A 133 -7.55 3.23 -9.66
CA PHE A 133 -7.44 4.54 -9.02
C PHE A 133 -7.89 4.47 -7.56
N VAL A 134 -7.08 5.00 -6.67
CA VAL A 134 -7.33 4.98 -5.23
C VAL A 134 -7.14 6.37 -4.62
N ASP A 135 -7.93 6.66 -3.58
CA ASP A 135 -7.81 7.92 -2.85
C ASP A 135 -6.59 7.90 -1.92
N SER A 136 -5.99 9.07 -1.71
CA SER A 136 -4.94 9.28 -0.71
C SER A 136 -5.58 9.64 0.66
N PRO A 137 -5.12 9.03 1.78
CA PRO A 137 -4.11 7.97 1.86
C PRO A 137 -4.67 6.59 1.47
N TYR A 138 -3.82 5.75 0.90
CA TYR A 138 -4.14 4.38 0.55
C TYR A 138 -3.16 3.40 1.21
N THR A 139 -3.62 2.18 1.48
CA THR A 139 -2.81 1.16 2.14
C THR A 139 -2.60 -0.03 1.22
N ASN A 140 -1.34 -0.41 1.03
CA ASN A 140 -0.94 -1.65 0.35
C ASN A 140 -0.08 -2.51 1.27
N LEU A 141 0.06 -3.80 0.96
CA LEU A 141 0.85 -4.76 1.71
C LEU A 141 2.20 -4.98 1.02
N THR A 142 3.24 -5.24 1.82
CA THR A 142 4.52 -5.69 1.28
C THR A 142 4.43 -7.12 0.77
N ASP A 143 5.14 -7.40 -0.32
CA ASP A 143 5.33 -8.74 -0.89
C ASP A 143 6.38 -9.55 -0.09
N ASP A 144 6.74 -10.74 -0.60
CA ASP A 144 7.74 -11.64 -0.02
C ASP A 144 9.17 -11.06 -0.02
N ARG A 145 9.41 -9.97 -0.75
CA ARG A 145 10.66 -9.20 -0.77
C ARG A 145 10.63 -7.98 0.15
N GLY A 146 9.54 -7.79 0.92
CA GLY A 146 9.33 -6.62 1.77
C GLY A 146 8.97 -5.34 1.01
N VAL A 147 8.50 -5.43 -0.23
CA VAL A 147 8.21 -4.29 -1.10
C VAL A 147 6.71 -4.08 -1.22
N ALA A 148 6.24 -2.87 -0.92
CA ALA A 148 4.92 -2.38 -1.30
C ALA A 148 5.05 -1.39 -2.45
N GLU A 149 4.17 -1.47 -3.45
CA GLU A 149 4.23 -0.66 -4.65
C GLU A 149 3.02 0.26 -4.78
N MET A 150 3.27 1.44 -5.37
CA MET A 150 2.24 2.40 -5.76
C MET A 150 2.63 3.07 -7.07
N ILE A 151 1.66 3.42 -7.91
CA ILE A 151 1.91 4.21 -9.12
C ILE A 151 1.32 5.60 -8.90
N ILE A 152 2.04 6.62 -9.35
CA ILE A 152 1.52 7.99 -9.42
C ILE A 152 1.16 8.28 -10.88
N LEU A 153 -0.13 8.49 -11.15
CA LEU A 153 -0.57 9.04 -12.41
C LEU A 153 -0.28 10.54 -12.43
N ILE A 154 0.36 11.01 -13.49
CA ILE A 154 0.65 12.43 -13.73
C ILE A 154 0.01 12.85 -15.05
N SER A 155 -0.81 13.91 -15.01
CA SER A 155 -1.40 14.49 -16.21
C SER A 155 -0.62 15.72 -16.68
N GLY A 156 -0.26 15.77 -17.96
CA GLY A 156 0.46 16.88 -18.57
C GLY A 156 -0.28 18.21 -18.67
N LYS A 157 -1.51 18.29 -18.20
CA LYS A 157 -2.33 19.53 -18.29
C LYS A 157 -2.12 20.48 -17.09
N VAL A 158 -1.32 20.10 -16.13
CA VAL A 158 -1.24 20.84 -14.85
C VAL A 158 0.19 20.94 -14.35
N SER A 159 0.56 22.14 -13.91
CA SER A 159 1.76 22.34 -13.10
C SER A 159 1.42 22.16 -11.63
N VAL A 160 2.25 21.43 -10.90
CA VAL A 160 2.12 21.19 -9.45
C VAL A 160 3.48 21.44 -8.81
N ASP A 161 3.53 22.33 -7.81
CA ASP A 161 4.75 22.69 -7.11
C ASP A 161 4.47 23.08 -5.64
N PRO A 162 5.04 22.36 -4.67
CA PRO A 162 5.49 20.98 -4.74
C PRO A 162 4.34 19.98 -4.48
N ALA A 163 4.51 18.74 -4.95
CA ALA A 163 3.77 17.59 -4.45
C ALA A 163 4.63 16.83 -3.43
N THR A 164 4.01 16.29 -2.38
CA THR A 164 4.68 15.44 -1.39
C THR A 164 4.08 14.04 -1.45
N PHE A 165 4.93 13.06 -1.59
CA PHE A 165 4.58 11.65 -1.45
C PHE A 165 5.23 11.10 -0.18
N GLU A 166 4.46 10.31 0.57
CA GLU A 166 4.87 9.74 1.85
C GLU A 166 4.49 8.26 1.91
N ALA A 167 5.39 7.45 2.43
CA ALA A 167 5.14 6.08 2.84
C ALA A 167 5.30 5.99 4.36
N SER A 168 4.32 5.41 5.06
CA SER A 168 4.34 5.33 6.53
C SER A 168 3.86 3.99 7.05
N LEU A 169 4.36 3.60 8.22
CA LEU A 169 3.97 2.40 8.97
C LEU A 169 3.17 2.78 10.21
N ASP A 170 2.38 1.82 10.71
CA ASP A 170 1.58 2.01 11.93
C ASP A 170 2.44 2.22 13.21
N ASN A 171 3.74 1.88 13.17
CA ASN A 171 4.69 2.12 14.26
C ASN A 171 5.27 3.53 14.28
N GLY A 172 4.90 4.38 13.32
CA GLY A 172 5.38 5.76 13.19
C GLY A 172 6.64 5.95 12.32
N SER A 173 7.19 4.88 11.72
CA SER A 173 8.24 5.01 10.71
C SER A 173 7.65 5.66 9.45
N VAL A 174 8.35 6.67 8.91
CA VAL A 174 7.92 7.46 7.77
C VAL A 174 9.11 7.75 6.88
N ASP A 175 8.92 7.65 5.57
CA ASP A 175 9.82 8.21 4.56
C ASP A 175 9.01 8.99 3.53
N SER A 176 9.60 10.06 2.97
CA SER A 176 8.91 10.94 2.05
C SER A 176 9.86 11.64 1.08
N PHE A 177 9.32 12.02 -0.07
CA PHE A 177 10.01 12.90 -1.01
C PHE A 177 9.06 13.96 -1.57
N GLN A 178 9.63 15.02 -2.12
CA GLN A 178 8.91 16.07 -2.83
C GLN A 178 9.34 16.08 -4.30
N PHE A 179 8.40 16.42 -5.17
CA PHE A 179 8.64 16.60 -6.59
C PHE A 179 7.73 17.69 -7.15
N SER A 180 8.13 18.30 -8.25
CA SER A 180 7.34 19.26 -8.99
C SER A 180 6.97 18.73 -10.37
N VAL A 181 5.80 19.11 -10.86
CA VAL A 181 5.36 18.82 -12.22
C VAL A 181 5.23 20.13 -12.97
N ASN A 182 6.03 20.31 -14.01
CA ASN A 182 6.03 21.49 -14.85
C ASN A 182 5.45 21.14 -16.23
N SER A 183 4.33 21.75 -16.61
CA SER A 183 3.79 21.69 -17.98
C SER A 183 4.38 22.83 -18.82
N GLN A 184 4.95 22.51 -19.98
CA GLN A 184 5.37 23.50 -20.98
C GLN A 184 4.20 23.93 -21.90
#